data_7399858d7818f4dc906e867e8a7312cf
#
_entry.id   7399858d7818f4dc906e867e8a7312cf
#
_cell.length_a   1.000
_cell.length_b   1.000
_cell.length_c   1.000
_cell.angle_alpha   90.00
_cell.angle_beta   90.00
_cell.angle_gamma   90.00
#
_symmetry.space_group_name_H-M   'P 1'
#
loop_
_entity.id
_entity.type
_entity.pdbx_description
1 polymer ?
#
loop_
_entity_poly.entity_id
_entity_poly.type
_entity_poly.pdbx_seq_one_letter_code
_entity_poly.pdbx_strand_id
1 'polypeptide(L)'
;MTITINREKKAHFNKKRIRRLMQILHLKSVCRKARYNYIKSTPEVTAENVLNRDFSADAPNEKWLTDVTEFKYYVGAEVKKIYLSAILDLYDRRIVTYKIGDSNNNDLVFKTFDEAVTLNLKLIR
;
A
#
# COMPACT_ATOMS: atom_id res chain seq x y z
N MET A 1 22.28 -23.08 -7.46
CA MET A 1 22.78 -24.46 -7.51
C MET A 1 24.04 -24.63 -8.38
N THR A 2 24.06 -24.35 -9.70
CA THR A 2 25.27 -24.49 -10.52
C THR A 2 26.45 -23.70 -9.98
N ILE A 3 26.24 -22.45 -9.59
CA ILE A 3 27.28 -21.57 -9.02
C ILE A 3 27.79 -22.14 -7.69
N THR A 4 26.92 -22.63 -6.84
CA THR A 4 27.24 -23.20 -5.53
C THR A 4 28.12 -24.46 -5.70
N ILE A 5 27.69 -25.38 -6.56
CA ILE A 5 28.44 -26.62 -6.85
C ILE A 5 29.82 -26.32 -7.43
N ASN A 6 29.94 -25.40 -8.39
CA ASN A 6 31.20 -25.01 -8.97
C ASN A 6 32.14 -24.39 -7.91
N ARG A 7 31.61 -23.62 -6.99
CA ARG A 7 32.38 -23.01 -5.90
C ARG A 7 32.87 -24.04 -4.89
N GLU A 8 32.01 -24.95 -4.45
CA GLU A 8 32.34 -25.98 -3.46
C GLU A 8 33.32 -27.04 -4.03
N LYS A 9 33.11 -27.44 -5.29
CA LYS A 9 33.93 -28.48 -5.95
C LYS A 9 35.08 -27.91 -6.72
N LYS A 10 35.31 -26.58 -6.70
CA LYS A 10 36.36 -25.89 -7.49
C LYS A 10 36.38 -26.34 -8.97
N ALA A 11 35.19 -26.49 -9.56
CA ALA A 11 34.99 -27.05 -10.89
C ALA A 11 34.20 -26.09 -11.78
N HIS A 12 34.22 -26.29 -13.10
CA HIS A 12 33.50 -25.48 -14.08
C HIS A 12 32.43 -26.32 -14.79
N PHE A 13 31.41 -26.77 -14.07
CA PHE A 13 30.32 -27.49 -14.69
C PHE A 13 29.37 -26.56 -15.42
N ASN A 14 28.99 -26.95 -16.64
CA ASN A 14 28.01 -26.21 -17.43
C ASN A 14 26.60 -26.38 -16.80
N LYS A 15 25.80 -25.31 -16.84
CA LYS A 15 24.40 -25.29 -16.38
C LYS A 15 23.55 -26.41 -16.98
N LYS A 16 23.75 -26.75 -18.27
CA LYS A 16 23.04 -27.84 -18.96
C LYS A 16 23.34 -29.20 -18.32
N ARG A 17 24.61 -29.47 -17.96
CA ARG A 17 25.01 -30.70 -17.28
C ARG A 17 24.36 -30.85 -15.91
N ILE A 18 24.40 -29.82 -15.11
CA ILE A 18 23.75 -29.81 -13.78
C ILE A 18 22.26 -30.04 -13.91
N ARG A 19 21.58 -29.37 -14.85
CA ARG A 19 20.15 -29.57 -15.10
C ARG A 19 19.80 -31.02 -15.46
N ARG A 20 20.60 -31.65 -16.34
CA ARG A 20 20.44 -33.07 -16.75
C ARG A 20 20.59 -34.00 -15.54
N LEU A 21 21.60 -33.79 -14.71
CA LEU A 21 21.80 -34.57 -13.50
C LEU A 21 20.67 -34.42 -12.52
N MET A 22 20.16 -33.20 -12.32
CA MET A 22 18.99 -32.97 -11.49
C MET A 22 17.75 -33.72 -11.99
N GLN A 23 17.56 -33.78 -13.31
CA GLN A 23 16.44 -34.52 -13.91
C GLN A 23 16.58 -36.03 -13.67
N ILE A 24 17.78 -36.60 -13.86
CA ILE A 24 18.07 -38.04 -13.60
C ILE A 24 17.84 -38.38 -12.12
N LEU A 25 18.22 -37.48 -11.21
CA LEU A 25 18.08 -37.67 -9.77
C LEU A 25 16.69 -37.25 -9.24
N HIS A 26 15.75 -36.92 -10.13
CA HIS A 26 14.42 -36.43 -9.80
C HIS A 26 14.39 -35.22 -8.85
N LEU A 27 15.48 -34.43 -8.83
CA LEU A 27 15.59 -33.22 -8.03
C LEU A 27 14.86 -32.07 -8.74
N LYS A 28 13.85 -31.52 -8.08
CA LYS A 28 13.12 -30.34 -8.56
C LYS A 28 13.47 -29.14 -7.68
N SER A 29 13.66 -27.98 -8.31
CA SER A 29 13.75 -26.72 -7.57
C SER A 29 12.38 -26.41 -6.96
N VAL A 30 12.35 -26.13 -5.66
CA VAL A 30 11.14 -25.60 -5.01
C VAL A 30 10.99 -24.14 -5.43
N CYS A 31 10.32 -23.93 -6.55
CA CYS A 31 9.93 -22.59 -6.95
C CYS A 31 8.88 -22.08 -5.97
N ARG A 32 8.97 -20.80 -5.58
CA ARG A 32 7.86 -20.12 -4.94
C ARG A 32 6.60 -20.34 -5.77
N LYS A 33 5.50 -20.71 -5.12
CA LYS A 33 4.18 -20.80 -5.78
C LYS A 33 3.99 -19.52 -6.61
N ALA A 34 3.51 -19.67 -7.85
CA ALA A 34 3.17 -18.54 -8.67
C ALA A 34 2.32 -17.56 -7.85
N ARG A 35 2.65 -16.30 -7.89
CA ARG A 35 1.82 -15.27 -7.30
C ARG A 35 0.41 -15.43 -7.87
N TYR A 36 -0.55 -15.31 -6.98
CA TYR A 36 -1.97 -15.28 -7.23
C TYR A 36 -2.27 -14.73 -8.63
N ASN A 37 -2.93 -15.51 -9.47
CA ASN A 37 -3.48 -14.99 -10.71
C ASN A 37 -4.57 -14.01 -10.32
N TYR A 38 -4.29 -12.73 -10.51
CA TYR A 38 -5.29 -11.69 -10.38
C TYR A 38 -6.42 -12.01 -11.35
N ILE A 39 -7.54 -12.50 -10.85
CA ILE A 39 -8.77 -12.59 -11.64
C ILE A 39 -9.08 -11.14 -11.99
N LYS A 40 -8.92 -10.78 -13.26
CA LYS A 40 -9.37 -9.47 -13.74
C LYS A 40 -10.87 -9.41 -13.44
N SER A 41 -11.23 -8.70 -12.36
CA SER A 41 -12.60 -8.27 -12.16
C SER A 41 -13.05 -7.56 -13.45
N THR A 42 -14.26 -7.79 -13.85
CA THR A 42 -14.92 -6.97 -14.89
C THR A 42 -14.58 -5.51 -14.61
N PRO A 43 -14.12 -4.74 -15.59
CA PRO A 43 -13.83 -3.33 -15.36
C PRO A 43 -15.10 -2.70 -14.79
N GLU A 44 -15.10 -2.38 -13.51
CA GLU A 44 -16.10 -1.50 -12.94
C GLU A 44 -16.05 -0.22 -13.80
N VAL A 45 -17.22 0.34 -14.07
CA VAL A 45 -17.31 1.63 -14.74
C VAL A 45 -16.54 2.62 -13.87
N THR A 46 -15.29 2.82 -14.22
CA THR A 46 -14.42 3.72 -13.49
C THR A 46 -14.90 5.12 -13.79
N ALA A 47 -15.35 5.83 -12.78
CA ALA A 47 -15.70 7.25 -12.94
C ALA A 47 -14.49 7.99 -13.53
N GLU A 48 -14.78 8.97 -14.37
CA GLU A 48 -13.75 9.81 -14.97
C GLU A 48 -12.88 10.44 -13.86
N ASN A 49 -11.58 10.47 -14.08
CA ASN A 49 -10.65 11.04 -13.11
C ASN A 49 -10.74 12.57 -13.14
N VAL A 50 -11.64 13.12 -12.35
CA VAL A 50 -11.90 14.56 -12.26
C VAL A 50 -10.65 15.34 -11.86
N LEU A 51 -9.82 14.81 -10.96
CA LEU A 51 -8.59 15.47 -10.49
C LEU A 51 -7.50 15.49 -11.56
N ASN A 52 -7.48 14.51 -12.48
CA ASN A 52 -6.51 14.35 -13.57
C ASN A 52 -5.04 14.52 -13.14
N ARG A 53 -4.71 14.11 -11.90
CA ARG A 53 -3.38 14.23 -11.25
C ARG A 53 -2.92 15.68 -11.05
N ASP A 54 -3.79 16.66 -11.12
CA ASP A 54 -3.51 18.04 -10.77
C ASP A 54 -3.69 18.25 -9.27
N PHE A 55 -2.58 18.23 -8.53
CA PHE A 55 -2.52 18.42 -7.08
C PHE A 55 -2.15 19.87 -6.69
N SER A 56 -2.13 20.79 -7.62
CA SER A 56 -1.99 22.22 -7.33
C SER A 56 -3.35 22.82 -6.96
N ALA A 57 -3.35 23.74 -6.01
CA ALA A 57 -4.52 24.51 -5.63
C ALA A 57 -4.16 25.99 -5.55
N ASP A 58 -5.02 26.85 -6.08
CA ASP A 58 -4.78 28.31 -6.15
C ASP A 58 -5.37 29.03 -4.93
N ALA A 59 -6.29 28.41 -4.21
CA ALA A 59 -6.93 28.99 -3.04
C ALA A 59 -7.08 27.97 -1.88
N PRO A 60 -7.13 28.45 -0.62
CA PRO A 60 -7.41 27.59 0.52
C PRO A 60 -8.74 26.85 0.39
N ASN A 61 -8.75 25.58 0.79
CA ASN A 61 -9.93 24.70 0.76
C ASN A 61 -10.48 24.38 -0.64
N GLU A 62 -9.73 24.62 -1.70
CA GLU A 62 -10.11 24.26 -3.07
C GLU A 62 -10.01 22.74 -3.30
N LYS A 63 -8.90 22.14 -2.86
CA LYS A 63 -8.64 20.71 -3.01
C LYS A 63 -8.11 20.13 -1.72
N TRP A 64 -8.79 19.08 -1.24
CA TRP A 64 -8.37 18.34 -0.06
C TRP A 64 -7.88 16.96 -0.42
N LEU A 65 -6.83 16.52 0.27
CA LEU A 65 -6.33 15.15 0.21
C LEU A 65 -6.64 14.46 1.53
N THR A 66 -7.17 13.24 1.46
CA THR A 66 -7.40 12.42 2.64
C THR A 66 -6.63 11.11 2.57
N ASP A 67 -6.12 10.66 3.70
CA ASP A 67 -5.45 9.37 3.84
C ASP A 67 -5.70 8.77 5.22
N VAL A 68 -5.59 7.44 5.30
CA VAL A 68 -5.69 6.70 6.56
C VAL A 68 -4.39 5.94 6.78
N THR A 69 -3.65 6.31 7.81
CA THR A 69 -2.39 5.69 8.19
C THR A 69 -2.58 4.72 9.34
N GLU A 70 -2.06 3.49 9.21
CA GLU A 70 -2.03 2.49 10.28
C GLU A 70 -0.75 2.62 11.11
N PHE A 71 -0.87 2.75 12.41
CA PHE A 71 0.22 2.64 13.36
C PHE A 71 0.08 1.36 14.17
N LYS A 72 1.20 0.69 14.42
CA LYS A 72 1.29 -0.48 15.29
C LYS A 72 1.98 -0.07 16.58
N TYR A 73 1.44 -0.51 17.71
CA TYR A 73 2.07 -0.32 19.01
C TYR A 73 2.01 -1.63 19.83
N TYR A 74 2.89 -1.75 20.79
CA TYR A 74 3.05 -2.97 21.57
C TYR A 74 2.58 -2.73 23.01
N VAL A 75 1.75 -3.65 23.49
CA VAL A 75 1.34 -3.71 24.91
C VAL A 75 1.79 -5.07 25.44
N GLY A 76 2.98 -5.11 26.07
CA GLY A 76 3.63 -6.37 26.41
C GLY A 76 3.97 -7.19 25.17
N ALA A 77 3.44 -8.39 25.05
CA ALA A 77 3.62 -9.28 23.89
C ALA A 77 2.56 -9.08 22.78
N GLU A 78 1.53 -8.28 23.02
CA GLU A 78 0.46 -8.05 22.06
C GLU A 78 0.76 -6.88 21.14
N VAL A 79 0.49 -7.06 19.84
CA VAL A 79 0.55 -6.00 18.83
C VAL A 79 -0.84 -5.41 18.66
N LYS A 80 -1.00 -4.14 18.96
CA LYS A 80 -2.23 -3.38 18.74
C LYS A 80 -2.06 -2.40 17.60
N LYS A 81 -3.18 -2.00 17.01
CA LYS A 81 -3.24 -1.08 15.88
C LYS A 81 -4.08 0.13 16.23
N ILE A 82 -3.70 1.25 15.68
CA ILE A 82 -4.44 2.50 15.73
C ILE A 82 -4.39 3.14 14.34
N TYR A 83 -5.44 3.80 13.96
CA TYR A 83 -5.60 4.40 12.63
C TYR A 83 -5.78 5.90 12.76
N LEU A 84 -5.04 6.63 11.94
CA LEU A 84 -5.14 8.08 11.82
C LEU A 84 -5.76 8.41 10.46
N SER A 85 -6.95 8.98 10.46
CA SER A 85 -7.55 9.60 9.28
C SER A 85 -7.27 11.10 9.33
N ALA A 86 -6.65 11.65 8.30
CA ALA A 86 -6.31 13.07 8.23
C ALA A 86 -6.74 13.67 6.90
N ILE A 87 -7.10 14.94 6.91
CA ILE A 87 -7.42 15.73 5.73
C ILE A 87 -6.42 16.88 5.63
N LEU A 88 -5.72 16.94 4.49
CA LEU A 88 -4.73 17.93 4.14
C LEU A 88 -5.29 18.89 3.08
N ASP A 89 -5.10 20.18 3.27
CA ASP A 89 -5.33 21.19 2.23
C ASP A 89 -4.12 21.23 1.27
N LEU A 90 -4.39 21.14 -0.02
CA LEU A 90 -3.32 21.14 -1.03
C LEU A 90 -2.74 22.54 -1.31
N TYR A 91 -3.44 23.61 -0.92
CA TYR A 91 -2.97 24.98 -1.11
C TYR A 91 -1.75 25.29 -0.22
N ASP A 92 -1.92 25.19 1.09
CA ASP A 92 -0.88 25.54 2.08
C ASP A 92 -0.28 24.32 2.78
N ARG A 93 -0.77 23.12 2.46
CA ARG A 93 -0.36 21.81 3.02
C ARG A 93 -0.57 21.69 4.54
N ARG A 94 -1.49 22.46 5.09
CA ARG A 94 -1.91 22.30 6.49
C ARG A 94 -2.87 21.13 6.65
N ILE A 95 -2.86 20.56 7.85
CA ILE A 95 -3.88 19.58 8.24
C ILE A 95 -5.14 20.36 8.63
N VAL A 96 -6.22 20.15 7.89
CA VAL A 96 -7.54 20.75 8.14
C VAL A 96 -8.15 20.16 9.40
N THR A 97 -8.18 18.82 9.47
CA THR A 97 -8.61 18.05 10.65
C THR A 97 -8.06 16.63 10.59
N TYR A 98 -8.13 15.94 11.73
CA TYR A 98 -7.78 14.52 11.82
C TYR A 98 -8.60 13.82 12.90
N LYS A 99 -8.76 12.51 12.74
CA LYS A 99 -9.33 11.62 13.78
C LYS A 99 -8.51 10.37 13.95
N ILE A 100 -8.55 9.86 15.16
CA ILE A 100 -7.88 8.61 15.53
C ILE A 100 -8.95 7.60 15.89
N GLY A 101 -8.78 6.35 15.42
CA GLY A 101 -9.70 5.25 15.70
C GLY A 101 -9.00 3.92 15.83
N ASP A 102 -9.70 2.94 16.37
CA ASP A 102 -9.18 1.59 16.59
C ASP A 102 -9.40 0.68 15.38
N SER A 103 -10.13 1.15 14.37
CA SER A 103 -10.45 0.39 13.15
C SER A 103 -10.39 1.25 11.90
N ASN A 104 -9.89 0.65 10.80
CA ASN A 104 -9.91 1.26 9.49
C ASN A 104 -11.26 0.98 8.82
N ASN A 105 -12.22 1.84 9.04
CA ASN A 105 -13.56 1.75 8.48
C ASN A 105 -14.00 3.10 7.87
N ASN A 106 -15.05 3.03 7.05
CA ASN A 106 -15.61 4.23 6.42
C ASN A 106 -16.14 5.25 7.44
N ASP A 107 -16.60 4.80 8.61
CA ASP A 107 -17.10 5.66 9.68
C ASP A 107 -16.02 6.63 10.19
N LEU A 108 -14.78 6.15 10.34
CA LEU A 108 -13.64 7.01 10.72
C LEU A 108 -13.40 8.10 9.68
N VAL A 109 -13.42 7.74 8.40
CA VAL A 109 -13.16 8.68 7.29
C VAL A 109 -14.28 9.70 7.18
N PHE A 110 -15.56 9.27 7.23
CA PHE A 110 -16.69 10.16 7.14
C PHE A 110 -16.78 11.14 8.32
N LYS A 111 -16.53 10.67 9.54
CA LYS A 111 -16.46 11.55 10.72
C LYS A 111 -15.35 12.60 10.61
N THR A 112 -14.22 12.25 10.00
CA THR A 112 -13.14 13.21 9.75
C THR A 112 -13.58 14.23 8.71
N PHE A 113 -14.25 13.79 7.64
CA PHE A 113 -14.77 14.66 6.59
C PHE A 113 -15.84 15.62 7.10
N ASP A 114 -16.83 15.13 7.84
CA ASP A 114 -17.91 15.95 8.43
C ASP A 114 -17.37 17.04 9.33
N GLU A 115 -16.34 16.74 10.11
CA GLU A 115 -15.68 17.74 10.95
C GLU A 115 -14.95 18.79 10.12
N ALA A 116 -14.22 18.37 9.06
CA ALA A 116 -13.56 19.29 8.16
C ALA A 116 -14.54 20.27 7.52
N VAL A 117 -15.67 19.76 7.02
CA VAL A 117 -16.73 20.59 6.44
C VAL A 117 -17.31 21.56 7.46
N THR A 118 -17.59 21.08 8.68
CA THR A 118 -18.16 21.92 9.77
C THR A 118 -17.20 23.05 10.16
N LEU A 119 -15.90 22.78 10.23
CA LEU A 119 -14.89 23.79 10.55
C LEU A 119 -14.81 24.87 9.46
N ASN A 120 -14.85 24.47 8.20
CA ASN A 120 -14.78 25.41 7.08
C ASN A 120 -16.04 26.23 6.90
N LEU A 121 -17.23 25.67 7.13
CA LEU A 121 -18.48 26.43 7.11
C LEU A 121 -18.53 27.51 8.18
N LYS A 122 -17.83 27.36 9.30
CA LYS A 122 -17.69 28.38 10.34
C LYS A 122 -16.73 29.52 9.96
N LEU A 123 -15.80 29.29 9.04
CA LEU A 123 -14.83 30.29 8.58
C LEU A 123 -15.37 31.19 7.45
N ILE A 124 -16.47 30.79 6.82
CA ILE A 124 -17.12 31.55 5.72
C ILE A 124 -18.19 32.54 6.26
N ARG A 125 -18.42 32.60 7.56
CA ARG A 125 -19.25 33.60 8.24
C ARG A 125 -18.35 34.65 8.88
#